data_770df8913ba2067c03c0b039b89cd86e
#
_entry.id   770df8913ba2067c03c0b039b89cd86e
#
_cell.length_a   1.000
_cell.length_b   1.000
_cell.length_c   1.000
_cell.angle_alpha   90.00
_cell.angle_beta   90.00
_cell.angle_gamma   90.00
#
_symmetry.space_group_name_H-M   'P 1'
#
loop_
_entity.id
_entity.type
_entity.pdbx_description
1 polymer ?
#
loop_
_entity_poly.entity_id
_entity_poly.type
_entity_poly.pdbx_seq_one_letter_code
_entity_poly.pdbx_strand_id
1 'polypeptide(L)'
;MAQRPNLVTITNTSAEVLNAIRNDASQNYKDYIPYAEENAESIRGIGVTIMDYPALRNEFLDALVNRIARVLISSKMYDNPWQVFKQGRFEYGETVEEVYVDLCKVHQYDPNTAEQKVFAREIPNVRSAFHVLNYRKFYKDTIQQYDLKRAFMSMDGVTNLISGIMTAMYKSASYDEWLVMKFMLQYRMCIGGMGSVYLTAEGDGVTHEAATKAAAEAFKATSNKLTFLSPDYNIAGVYNHTEKKDQYLIMDADFDAAMDVQVLATAFNMDKAEFMGHRMLVDSFAKIDIARLNDIFNNDDTASPAVDPNFTKMKTVMGVQSDGSIPALEGVKGVIVDNEFFKVFDNEESTASLINPEGLYTNYWYHVAKTFSVSPFANAIAFSTTAKAVTSVTVTPETASVENTAGVTVQCEATVVAAGTTPKAVTWTSSAPTKATVDQRGLVTVQSGVTGGDTVTITATSVADSTKTDTCVVTIGTATVGGGS
;
A
#
# COMPACT_ATOMS: atom_id res chain seq x y z
N MET A 1 -19.21 21.56 -22.71
CA MET A 1 -19.90 20.99 -21.53
C MET A 1 -20.34 19.59 -21.89
N ALA A 2 -19.69 18.56 -21.38
CA ALA A 2 -20.14 17.18 -21.55
C ALA A 2 -21.47 17.03 -20.80
N GLN A 3 -22.54 16.66 -21.51
CA GLN A 3 -23.81 16.31 -20.89
C GLN A 3 -23.54 15.15 -19.92
N ARG A 4 -23.82 15.38 -18.65
CA ARG A 4 -23.88 14.29 -17.67
C ARG A 4 -24.94 13.30 -18.18
N PRO A 5 -24.62 11.99 -18.30
CA PRO A 5 -25.64 11.03 -18.60
C PRO A 5 -26.75 11.14 -17.54
N ASN A 6 -28.01 11.16 -17.97
CA ASN A 6 -29.14 11.12 -17.06
C ASN A 6 -28.95 9.92 -16.14
N LEU A 7 -28.80 10.18 -14.85
CA LEU A 7 -28.90 9.16 -13.83
C LEU A 7 -30.30 8.57 -13.90
N VAL A 8 -30.45 7.46 -14.60
CA VAL A 8 -31.63 6.62 -14.45
C VAL A 8 -31.64 6.18 -13.00
N THR A 9 -32.53 6.72 -12.20
CA THR A 9 -32.79 6.26 -10.85
C THR A 9 -33.33 4.85 -10.98
N ILE A 10 -32.46 3.82 -10.91
CA ILE A 10 -32.88 2.44 -10.79
C ILE A 10 -33.29 2.28 -9.32
N THR A 11 -34.48 2.72 -8.99
CA THR A 11 -35.17 2.31 -7.79
C THR A 11 -35.75 0.94 -8.11
N ASN A 12 -34.97 -0.13 -7.86
CA ASN A 12 -35.53 -1.46 -7.86
C ASN A 12 -36.54 -1.53 -6.73
N THR A 13 -37.80 -1.57 -7.06
CA THR A 13 -38.87 -1.76 -6.07
C THR A 13 -38.79 -3.17 -5.49
N SER A 14 -39.30 -3.39 -4.27
CA SER A 14 -39.35 -4.72 -3.67
C SER A 14 -40.08 -5.71 -4.57
N ALA A 15 -41.08 -5.27 -5.33
CA ALA A 15 -41.79 -6.10 -6.34
C ALA A 15 -40.87 -6.54 -7.48
N GLU A 16 -40.07 -5.65 -8.04
CA GLU A 16 -39.08 -5.98 -9.08
C GLU A 16 -38.03 -6.99 -8.59
N VAL A 17 -37.55 -6.83 -7.35
CA VAL A 17 -36.60 -7.76 -6.74
C VAL A 17 -37.22 -9.15 -6.57
N LEU A 18 -38.46 -9.24 -6.05
CA LEU A 18 -39.18 -10.49 -5.87
C LEU A 18 -39.47 -11.18 -7.21
N ASN A 19 -39.85 -10.42 -8.23
CA ASN A 19 -40.12 -10.94 -9.57
C ASN A 19 -38.84 -11.46 -10.24
N ALA A 20 -37.73 -10.79 -10.04
CA ALA A 20 -36.47 -11.23 -10.58
C ALA A 20 -35.94 -12.50 -9.88
N ILE A 21 -36.09 -12.62 -8.57
CA ILE A 21 -35.81 -13.86 -7.83
C ILE A 21 -36.69 -14.99 -8.34
N ARG A 22 -38.00 -14.75 -8.51
CA ARG A 22 -38.92 -15.70 -9.07
C ARG A 22 -38.51 -16.19 -10.45
N ASN A 23 -38.07 -15.30 -11.33
CA ASN A 23 -37.66 -15.65 -12.69
C ASN A 23 -36.42 -16.58 -12.73
N ASP A 24 -35.51 -16.43 -11.78
CA ASP A 24 -34.29 -17.24 -11.66
C ASP A 24 -34.49 -18.50 -10.82
N ALA A 25 -35.62 -18.63 -10.10
CA ALA A 25 -35.94 -19.75 -9.22
C ALA A 25 -36.40 -20.99 -9.96
N SER A 26 -36.47 -22.13 -9.24
CA SER A 26 -36.99 -23.41 -9.75
C SER A 26 -38.45 -23.33 -10.20
N GLN A 27 -38.89 -24.32 -11.00
CA GLN A 27 -40.28 -24.40 -11.40
C GLN A 27 -41.22 -24.57 -10.21
N ASN A 28 -40.81 -25.32 -9.19
CA ASN A 28 -41.56 -25.48 -7.94
C ASN A 28 -41.82 -24.15 -7.23
N TYR A 29 -40.80 -23.29 -7.16
CA TYR A 29 -40.96 -21.96 -6.59
C TYR A 29 -41.92 -21.09 -7.41
N LYS A 30 -41.84 -21.15 -8.73
CA LYS A 30 -42.72 -20.40 -9.66
C LYS A 30 -44.19 -20.81 -9.57
N ASP A 31 -44.47 -22.06 -9.25
CA ASP A 31 -45.81 -22.58 -9.14
C ASP A 31 -46.53 -22.11 -7.85
N TYR A 32 -45.77 -21.86 -6.77
CA TYR A 32 -46.33 -21.41 -5.48
C TYR A 32 -46.29 -19.91 -5.28
N ILE A 33 -45.34 -19.18 -5.91
CA ILE A 33 -45.14 -17.76 -5.73
C ILE A 33 -45.66 -17.01 -6.96
N PRO A 34 -46.71 -16.18 -6.83
CA PRO A 34 -47.20 -15.35 -7.94
C PRO A 34 -46.22 -14.21 -8.25
N TYR A 35 -46.43 -13.48 -9.35
CA TYR A 35 -45.75 -12.24 -9.62
C TYR A 35 -46.13 -11.17 -8.56
N ALA A 36 -45.13 -10.47 -8.05
CA ALA A 36 -45.32 -9.39 -7.15
C ALA A 36 -45.79 -8.11 -7.87
N GLU A 37 -46.82 -7.49 -7.36
CA GLU A 37 -47.28 -6.17 -7.77
C GLU A 37 -46.71 -5.11 -6.83
N GLU A 38 -46.64 -3.85 -7.30
CA GLU A 38 -46.13 -2.73 -6.50
C GLU A 38 -47.17 -2.25 -5.47
N ASN A 39 -47.67 -3.17 -4.66
CA ASN A 39 -48.54 -2.87 -3.55
C ASN A 39 -48.17 -3.71 -2.31
N ALA A 40 -48.43 -3.16 -1.13
CA ALA A 40 -48.06 -3.78 0.15
C ALA A 40 -48.80 -5.10 0.40
N GLU A 41 -50.01 -5.28 -0.15
CA GLU A 41 -50.82 -6.48 0.03
C GLU A 41 -50.25 -7.68 -0.74
N SER A 42 -49.85 -7.46 -2.01
CA SER A 42 -49.19 -8.47 -2.83
C SER A 42 -47.85 -8.92 -2.22
N ILE A 43 -47.00 -7.94 -1.82
CA ILE A 43 -45.69 -8.25 -1.20
C ILE A 43 -45.86 -9.00 0.11
N ARG A 44 -46.85 -8.62 0.93
CA ARG A 44 -47.18 -9.32 2.19
C ARG A 44 -47.67 -10.74 1.93
N GLY A 45 -48.55 -10.94 0.96
CA GLY A 45 -49.06 -12.26 0.59
C GLY A 45 -47.94 -13.20 0.15
N ILE A 46 -47.05 -12.73 -0.70
CA ILE A 46 -45.86 -13.47 -1.13
C ILE A 46 -44.94 -13.77 0.07
N GLY A 47 -44.72 -12.81 0.94
CA GLY A 47 -43.92 -12.99 2.16
C GLY A 47 -44.46 -14.06 3.09
N VAL A 48 -45.79 -14.13 3.29
CA VAL A 48 -46.43 -15.18 4.08
C VAL A 48 -46.17 -16.54 3.46
N THR A 49 -46.38 -16.70 2.15
CA THR A 49 -46.16 -17.96 1.44
C THR A 49 -44.71 -18.44 1.51
N ILE A 50 -43.74 -17.52 1.34
CA ILE A 50 -42.32 -17.86 1.47
C ILE A 50 -41.98 -18.29 2.91
N MET A 51 -42.55 -17.63 3.90
CA MET A 51 -42.22 -17.92 5.31
C MET A 51 -42.88 -19.20 5.83
N ASP A 52 -44.04 -19.60 5.29
CA ASP A 52 -44.77 -20.79 5.72
C ASP A 52 -44.15 -22.09 5.19
N TYR A 53 -43.42 -22.02 4.05
CA TYR A 53 -42.78 -23.18 3.43
C TYR A 53 -41.26 -23.10 3.51
N PRO A 54 -40.60 -23.92 4.37
CA PRO A 54 -39.15 -23.89 4.54
C PRO A 54 -38.34 -24.07 3.25
N ALA A 55 -38.83 -24.91 2.32
CA ALA A 55 -38.17 -25.12 1.04
C ALA A 55 -38.14 -23.85 0.18
N LEU A 56 -39.29 -23.16 0.05
CA LEU A 56 -39.39 -21.92 -0.70
C LEU A 56 -38.58 -20.79 -0.05
N ARG A 57 -38.56 -20.75 1.27
CA ARG A 57 -37.74 -19.79 2.02
C ARG A 57 -36.23 -19.99 1.78
N ASN A 58 -35.75 -21.25 1.80
CA ASN A 58 -34.36 -21.56 1.55
C ASN A 58 -33.95 -21.19 0.12
N GLU A 59 -34.78 -21.54 -0.84
CA GLU A 59 -34.57 -21.19 -2.24
C GLU A 59 -34.58 -19.66 -2.47
N PHE A 60 -35.48 -18.95 -1.79
CA PHE A 60 -35.49 -17.48 -1.79
C PHE A 60 -34.18 -16.89 -1.26
N LEU A 61 -33.68 -17.40 -0.14
CA LEU A 61 -32.43 -16.92 0.47
C LEU A 61 -31.22 -17.24 -0.41
N ASP A 62 -31.16 -18.40 -1.02
CA ASP A 62 -30.08 -18.78 -1.94
C ASP A 62 -30.09 -17.92 -3.22
N ALA A 63 -31.29 -17.70 -3.80
CA ALA A 63 -31.44 -16.81 -4.94
C ALA A 63 -31.11 -15.35 -4.59
N LEU A 64 -31.43 -14.94 -3.37
CA LEU A 64 -31.08 -13.61 -2.84
C LEU A 64 -29.57 -13.42 -2.79
N VAL A 65 -28.81 -14.39 -2.28
CA VAL A 65 -27.34 -14.35 -2.22
C VAL A 65 -26.73 -14.24 -3.63
N ASN A 66 -27.18 -15.06 -4.56
CA ASN A 66 -26.71 -15.03 -5.95
C ASN A 66 -27.01 -13.70 -6.64
N ARG A 67 -28.13 -13.07 -6.30
CA ARG A 67 -28.50 -11.76 -6.82
C ARG A 67 -27.72 -10.62 -6.16
N ILE A 68 -27.43 -10.73 -4.86
CA ILE A 68 -26.53 -9.84 -4.13
C ILE A 68 -25.20 -9.74 -4.88
N ALA A 69 -24.60 -10.85 -5.25
CA ALA A 69 -23.34 -10.87 -6.00
C ALA A 69 -23.42 -10.17 -7.38
N ARG A 70 -24.60 -10.15 -8.01
CA ARG A 70 -24.83 -9.49 -9.32
C ARG A 70 -25.20 -8.00 -9.21
N VAL A 71 -25.84 -7.56 -8.15
CA VAL A 71 -26.32 -6.17 -7.93
C VAL A 71 -25.18 -5.25 -7.47
N LEU A 72 -24.08 -5.81 -7.00
CA LEU A 72 -22.86 -5.09 -6.60
C LEU A 72 -22.31 -4.10 -7.63
N ILE A 73 -22.60 -4.29 -8.89
CA ILE A 73 -22.07 -3.48 -9.98
C ILE A 73 -22.75 -2.10 -10.08
N SER A 74 -23.90 -1.88 -9.44
CA SER A 74 -24.74 -0.70 -9.67
C SER A 74 -25.01 0.22 -8.46
N SER A 75 -24.64 -0.15 -7.24
CA SER A 75 -24.89 0.74 -6.08
C SER A 75 -23.71 1.67 -5.81
N LYS A 76 -23.98 2.96 -5.55
CA LYS A 76 -22.96 3.91 -5.08
C LYS A 76 -22.54 3.53 -3.66
N MET A 77 -21.64 2.58 -3.55
CA MET A 77 -20.96 2.24 -2.31
C MET A 77 -19.75 3.14 -2.10
N TYR A 78 -19.25 3.16 -0.87
CA TYR A 78 -17.92 3.73 -0.62
C TYR A 78 -16.90 2.90 -1.37
N ASP A 79 -16.38 3.44 -2.45
CA ASP A 79 -15.29 2.84 -3.22
C ASP A 79 -13.96 3.37 -2.69
N ASN A 80 -12.95 2.52 -2.70
CA ASN A 80 -11.60 2.91 -2.33
C ASN A 80 -11.12 4.04 -3.25
N PRO A 81 -10.83 5.27 -2.72
CA PRO A 81 -10.36 6.38 -3.55
C PRO A 81 -9.03 6.09 -4.25
N TRP A 82 -8.26 5.11 -3.75
CA TRP A 82 -6.98 4.70 -4.32
C TRP A 82 -7.07 3.43 -5.19
N GLN A 83 -8.26 3.10 -5.65
CA GLN A 83 -8.51 1.96 -6.53
C GLN A 83 -7.67 2.01 -7.83
N VAL A 84 -7.29 3.18 -8.29
CA VAL A 84 -6.46 3.37 -9.48
C VAL A 84 -5.09 2.70 -9.37
N PHE A 85 -4.56 2.52 -8.15
CA PHE A 85 -3.28 1.85 -7.91
C PHE A 85 -3.37 0.32 -7.91
N LYS A 86 -4.57 -0.25 -8.04
CA LYS A 86 -4.73 -1.70 -8.12
C LYS A 86 -4.22 -2.20 -9.48
N GLN A 87 -3.31 -3.16 -9.43
CA GLN A 87 -2.68 -3.73 -10.63
C GLN A 87 -3.56 -4.78 -11.34
N GLY A 88 -4.77 -5.00 -10.83
CA GLY A 88 -5.74 -5.93 -11.39
C GLY A 88 -5.91 -7.22 -10.60
N ARG A 89 -6.53 -8.23 -11.25
CA ARG A 89 -6.83 -9.52 -10.63
C ARG A 89 -5.75 -10.54 -10.97
N PHE A 90 -5.30 -11.26 -9.96
CA PHE A 90 -4.32 -12.32 -10.08
C PHE A 90 -4.93 -13.65 -9.65
N GLU A 91 -5.43 -14.44 -10.61
CA GLU A 91 -6.21 -15.65 -10.33
C GLU A 91 -5.39 -16.86 -9.89
N TYR A 92 -4.10 -16.92 -10.30
CA TYR A 92 -3.23 -18.08 -10.04
C TYR A 92 -1.87 -17.63 -9.50
N GLY A 93 -1.46 -18.26 -8.40
CA GLY A 93 -0.19 -18.02 -7.74
C GLY A 93 -0.29 -17.18 -6.48
N GLU A 94 0.62 -17.42 -5.53
CA GLU A 94 0.69 -16.70 -4.26
C GLU A 94 1.77 -15.61 -4.26
N THR A 95 2.64 -15.59 -5.25
CA THR A 95 3.82 -14.71 -5.31
C THR A 95 3.98 -14.09 -6.69
N VAL A 96 4.15 -12.78 -6.71
CA VAL A 96 4.52 -12.02 -7.91
C VAL A 96 5.96 -11.57 -7.77
N GLU A 97 6.80 -11.83 -8.77
CA GLU A 97 8.18 -11.35 -8.82
C GLU A 97 8.24 -10.08 -9.69
N GLU A 98 8.75 -9.01 -9.10
CA GLU A 98 9.08 -7.77 -9.80
C GLU A 98 10.59 -7.76 -10.07
N VAL A 99 10.98 -7.65 -11.33
CA VAL A 99 12.38 -7.72 -11.76
C VAL A 99 12.82 -6.39 -12.34
N TYR A 100 13.95 -5.89 -11.87
CA TYR A 100 14.60 -4.69 -12.38
C TYR A 100 15.98 -5.05 -12.93
N VAL A 101 16.31 -4.54 -14.13
CA VAL A 101 17.60 -4.71 -14.78
C VAL A 101 18.29 -3.35 -14.88
N ASP A 102 19.49 -3.24 -14.32
CA ASP A 102 20.29 -2.01 -14.36
C ASP A 102 20.75 -1.66 -15.79
N LEU A 103 21.16 -0.40 -15.97
CA LEU A 103 21.73 0.07 -17.24
C LEU A 103 22.97 -0.73 -17.62
N CYS A 104 23.10 -1.02 -18.92
CA CYS A 104 24.30 -1.68 -19.44
C CYS A 104 25.51 -0.78 -19.29
N LYS A 105 26.64 -1.40 -19.00
CA LYS A 105 27.93 -0.71 -18.94
C LYS A 105 28.36 -0.22 -20.31
N VAL A 106 28.85 1.01 -20.39
CA VAL A 106 29.37 1.61 -21.60
C VAL A 106 30.83 1.26 -21.75
N HIS A 107 31.22 0.81 -22.96
CA HIS A 107 32.60 0.50 -23.31
C HIS A 107 33.15 1.50 -24.32
N GLN A 108 34.42 1.82 -24.18
CA GLN A 108 35.10 2.60 -25.19
C GLN A 108 35.36 1.71 -26.44
N TYR A 109 35.03 2.22 -27.58
CA TYR A 109 35.35 1.55 -28.85
C TYR A 109 36.84 1.67 -29.14
N ASP A 110 37.57 0.55 -29.16
CA ASP A 110 38.96 0.47 -29.56
C ASP A 110 39.15 -0.73 -30.49
N PRO A 111 39.36 -0.50 -31.82
CA PRO A 111 39.48 -1.55 -32.79
C PRO A 111 40.75 -2.43 -32.58
N ASN A 112 41.80 -1.89 -31.92
CA ASN A 112 43.04 -2.62 -31.71
C ASN A 112 42.95 -3.67 -30.59
N THR A 113 42.03 -3.49 -29.64
CA THR A 113 41.83 -4.41 -28.51
C THR A 113 40.55 -5.21 -28.63
N ALA A 114 39.74 -5.00 -29.66
CA ALA A 114 38.41 -5.61 -29.82
C ALA A 114 38.48 -7.14 -29.85
N GLU A 115 39.47 -7.71 -30.55
CA GLU A 115 39.64 -9.17 -30.66
C GLU A 115 39.96 -9.84 -29.30
N GLN A 116 40.69 -9.15 -28.43
CA GLN A 116 41.05 -9.68 -27.09
C GLN A 116 39.90 -9.76 -26.13
N LYS A 117 38.84 -8.96 -26.34
CA LYS A 117 37.69 -8.84 -25.45
C LYS A 117 36.41 -9.56 -25.93
N VAL A 118 36.45 -10.18 -27.13
CA VAL A 118 35.26 -10.82 -27.73
C VAL A 118 34.59 -11.85 -26.83
N PHE A 119 35.36 -12.55 -25.99
CA PHE A 119 34.84 -13.57 -25.08
C PHE A 119 34.65 -13.07 -23.65
N ALA A 120 34.86 -11.77 -23.37
CA ALA A 120 34.59 -11.20 -22.05
C ALA A 120 33.10 -11.20 -21.79
N ARG A 121 32.70 -11.77 -20.63
CA ARG A 121 31.28 -11.80 -20.21
C ARG A 121 31.02 -10.66 -19.29
N GLU A 122 29.96 -9.90 -19.57
CA GLU A 122 29.37 -8.93 -18.63
C GLU A 122 28.00 -9.41 -18.25
N ILE A 123 27.81 -9.66 -16.96
CA ILE A 123 26.55 -10.12 -16.41
C ILE A 123 25.79 -8.86 -15.98
N PRO A 124 24.56 -8.64 -16.49
CA PRO A 124 23.76 -7.50 -16.06
C PRO A 124 23.41 -7.62 -14.57
N ASN A 125 23.40 -6.50 -13.87
CA ASN A 125 22.95 -6.45 -12.49
C ASN A 125 21.42 -6.50 -12.48
N VAL A 126 20.89 -7.61 -12.01
CA VAL A 126 19.44 -7.86 -11.89
C VAL A 126 19.03 -7.84 -10.43
N ARG A 127 18.00 -7.08 -10.11
CA ARG A 127 17.41 -7.04 -8.78
C ARG A 127 15.97 -7.51 -8.85
N SER A 128 15.53 -8.27 -7.87
CA SER A 128 14.15 -8.72 -7.81
C SER A 128 13.51 -8.42 -6.45
N ALA A 129 12.21 -8.18 -6.46
CA ALA A 129 11.37 -8.06 -5.28
C ALA A 129 10.19 -9.04 -5.40
N PHE A 130 9.82 -9.65 -4.29
CA PHE A 130 8.73 -10.63 -4.24
C PHE A 130 7.54 -10.05 -3.48
N HIS A 131 6.36 -10.12 -4.11
CA HIS A 131 5.09 -9.68 -3.55
C HIS A 131 4.24 -10.92 -3.26
N VAL A 132 3.97 -11.16 -1.98
CA VAL A 132 3.32 -12.39 -1.52
C VAL A 132 1.92 -12.07 -1.03
N LEU A 133 0.98 -12.99 -1.23
CA LEU A 133 -0.37 -12.91 -0.68
C LEU A 133 -0.30 -12.84 0.86
N ASN A 134 -0.73 -11.72 1.43
CA ASN A 134 -0.60 -11.42 2.85
C ASN A 134 -1.91 -10.99 3.53
N TYR A 135 -3.01 -10.93 2.77
CA TYR A 135 -4.31 -10.53 3.31
C TYR A 135 -5.37 -11.56 2.91
N ARG A 136 -5.87 -12.32 3.88
CA ARG A 136 -7.00 -13.25 3.73
C ARG A 136 -7.97 -12.98 4.86
N LYS A 137 -9.11 -12.39 4.55
CA LYS A 137 -10.14 -12.01 5.54
C LYS A 137 -11.52 -12.38 5.03
N PHE A 138 -12.47 -12.44 5.94
CA PHE A 138 -13.87 -12.53 5.60
C PHE A 138 -14.69 -11.54 6.43
N TYR A 139 -15.76 -11.09 5.83
CA TYR A 139 -16.76 -10.26 6.48
C TYR A 139 -18.02 -11.09 6.65
N LYS A 140 -18.61 -11.05 7.83
CA LYS A 140 -19.79 -11.84 8.18
C LYS A 140 -20.92 -10.93 8.56
N ASP A 141 -22.11 -11.21 8.04
CA ASP A 141 -23.36 -10.61 8.48
C ASP A 141 -24.42 -11.69 8.70
N THR A 142 -25.38 -11.42 9.57
CA THR A 142 -26.39 -12.40 10.00
C THR A 142 -27.79 -11.82 9.86
N ILE A 143 -28.64 -12.51 9.10
CA ILE A 143 -30.06 -12.16 8.97
C ILE A 143 -30.89 -13.08 9.84
N GLN A 144 -31.63 -12.50 10.77
CA GLN A 144 -32.62 -13.25 11.55
C GLN A 144 -33.92 -13.42 10.76
N GLN A 145 -34.56 -14.55 10.90
CA GLN A 145 -35.85 -14.83 10.25
C GLN A 145 -36.92 -13.81 10.61
N TYR A 146 -36.85 -13.26 11.82
CA TYR A 146 -37.77 -12.21 12.28
C TYR A 146 -37.59 -10.91 11.47
N ASP A 147 -36.35 -10.52 11.18
CA ASP A 147 -36.07 -9.33 10.39
C ASP A 147 -36.53 -9.50 8.94
N LEU A 148 -36.37 -10.70 8.40
CA LEU A 148 -36.91 -11.02 7.07
C LEU A 148 -38.43 -10.93 7.02
N LYS A 149 -39.15 -11.49 8.03
CA LYS A 149 -40.61 -11.32 8.16
C LYS A 149 -41.01 -9.85 8.21
N ARG A 150 -40.28 -9.05 8.98
CA ARG A 150 -40.53 -7.62 9.11
C ARG A 150 -40.30 -6.86 7.81
N ALA A 151 -39.30 -7.27 7.01
CA ALA A 151 -39.03 -6.68 5.71
C ALA A 151 -40.18 -6.88 4.72
N PHE A 152 -40.86 -8.03 4.76
CA PHE A 152 -42.06 -8.29 3.94
C PHE A 152 -43.32 -7.52 4.39
N MET A 153 -43.28 -6.84 5.53
CA MET A 153 -44.44 -6.06 6.00
C MET A 153 -44.52 -4.66 5.35
N SER A 154 -43.45 -4.19 4.70
CA SER A 154 -43.43 -2.88 4.05
C SER A 154 -43.03 -3.01 2.59
N MET A 155 -43.49 -2.06 1.75
CA MET A 155 -43.25 -2.05 0.31
C MET A 155 -41.76 -2.01 -0.06
N ASP A 156 -40.95 -1.30 0.72
CA ASP A 156 -39.53 -1.13 0.49
C ASP A 156 -38.62 -1.96 1.42
N GLY A 157 -39.26 -2.76 2.31
CA GLY A 157 -38.54 -3.44 3.39
C GLY A 157 -37.53 -4.46 2.89
N VAL A 158 -37.88 -5.23 1.86
CA VAL A 158 -36.99 -6.24 1.28
C VAL A 158 -35.79 -5.58 0.60
N THR A 159 -36.02 -4.52 -0.18
CA THR A 159 -34.97 -3.73 -0.82
C THR A 159 -34.02 -3.09 0.21
N ASN A 160 -34.58 -2.53 1.28
CA ASN A 160 -33.80 -1.93 2.36
C ASN A 160 -32.96 -2.95 3.14
N LEU A 161 -33.49 -4.15 3.40
CA LEU A 161 -32.78 -5.24 4.06
C LEU A 161 -31.58 -5.70 3.19
N ILE A 162 -31.81 -5.97 1.90
CA ILE A 162 -30.78 -6.38 0.96
C ILE A 162 -29.70 -5.29 0.85
N SER A 163 -30.11 -4.05 0.64
CA SER A 163 -29.21 -2.90 0.54
C SER A 163 -28.37 -2.73 1.83
N GLY A 164 -28.98 -2.91 2.99
CA GLY A 164 -28.27 -2.81 4.28
C GLY A 164 -27.14 -3.83 4.41
N ILE A 165 -27.43 -5.11 4.12
CA ILE A 165 -26.45 -6.21 4.22
C ILE A 165 -25.30 -6.00 3.24
N MET A 166 -25.65 -5.72 1.99
CA MET A 166 -24.67 -5.48 0.93
C MET A 166 -23.76 -4.33 1.27
N THR A 167 -24.35 -3.19 1.68
CA THR A 167 -23.58 -1.98 1.99
C THR A 167 -22.63 -2.22 3.14
N ALA A 168 -23.01 -2.98 4.16
CA ALA A 168 -22.17 -3.22 5.33
C ALA A 168 -20.89 -4.01 4.97
N MET A 169 -21.03 -5.17 4.32
CA MET A 169 -19.89 -6.05 4.03
C MET A 169 -18.91 -5.42 3.03
N TYR A 170 -19.43 -4.88 1.91
CA TYR A 170 -18.58 -4.34 0.85
C TYR A 170 -17.97 -2.99 1.18
N LYS A 171 -18.74 -2.13 1.84
CA LYS A 171 -18.22 -0.87 2.38
C LYS A 171 -17.09 -1.11 3.36
N SER A 172 -17.22 -2.14 4.22
CA SER A 172 -16.16 -2.52 5.15
C SER A 172 -14.93 -3.01 4.40
N ALA A 173 -15.09 -3.87 3.38
CA ALA A 173 -13.97 -4.38 2.58
C ALA A 173 -13.25 -3.25 1.82
N SER A 174 -13.98 -2.32 1.19
CA SER A 174 -13.39 -1.19 0.47
C SER A 174 -12.71 -0.19 1.41
N TYR A 175 -13.28 0.04 2.59
CA TYR A 175 -12.66 0.91 3.59
C TYR A 175 -11.38 0.29 4.15
N ASP A 176 -11.39 -1.00 4.47
CA ASP A 176 -10.24 -1.72 4.99
C ASP A 176 -9.10 -1.77 3.95
N GLU A 177 -9.41 -1.97 2.67
CA GLU A 177 -8.45 -1.90 1.57
C GLU A 177 -7.75 -0.52 1.54
N TRP A 178 -8.53 0.56 1.54
CA TRP A 178 -7.99 1.91 1.57
C TRP A 178 -7.14 2.18 2.83
N LEU A 179 -7.61 1.71 3.99
CA LEU A 179 -6.92 1.91 5.26
C LEU A 179 -5.57 1.17 5.31
N VAL A 180 -5.51 -0.05 4.76
CA VAL A 180 -4.26 -0.81 4.64
C VAL A 180 -3.29 -0.12 3.67
N MET A 181 -3.77 0.39 2.53
CA MET A 181 -2.94 1.15 1.59
C MET A 181 -2.39 2.44 2.23
N LYS A 182 -3.23 3.18 2.95
CA LYS A 182 -2.80 4.37 3.72
C LYS A 182 -1.74 3.99 4.77
N PHE A 183 -1.95 2.91 5.52
CA PHE A 183 -1.00 2.41 6.51
C PHE A 183 0.35 2.04 5.87
N MET A 184 0.36 1.36 4.72
CA MET A 184 1.59 1.04 4.00
C MET A 184 2.36 2.30 3.57
N LEU A 185 1.66 3.32 3.06
CA LEU A 185 2.26 4.60 2.69
C LEU A 185 2.90 5.28 3.91
N GLN A 186 2.15 5.37 5.02
CA GLN A 186 2.64 5.96 6.27
C GLN A 186 3.83 5.20 6.84
N TYR A 187 3.76 3.86 6.84
CA TYR A 187 4.88 3.02 7.27
C TYR A 187 6.13 3.27 6.42
N ARG A 188 5.96 3.32 5.10
CA ARG A 188 7.07 3.57 4.17
C ARG A 188 7.74 4.92 4.41
N MET A 189 6.95 5.95 4.73
CA MET A 189 7.48 7.26 5.13
C MET A 189 8.26 7.20 6.45
N CYS A 190 7.71 6.53 7.47
CA CYS A 190 8.33 6.45 8.80
C CYS A 190 9.67 5.70 8.80
N ILE A 191 9.82 4.66 7.96
CA ILE A 191 11.11 3.95 7.83
C ILE A 191 12.12 4.67 6.95
N GLY A 192 11.79 5.87 6.42
CA GLY A 192 12.66 6.59 5.47
C GLY A 192 12.76 5.87 4.12
N GLY A 193 11.75 5.11 3.73
CA GLY A 193 11.68 4.31 2.51
C GLY A 193 11.25 5.08 1.27
N MET A 194 11.33 6.42 1.29
CA MET A 194 11.00 7.34 0.19
C MET A 194 12.00 8.47 0.14
N GLY A 195 12.12 9.12 -1.03
CA GLY A 195 12.78 10.42 -1.12
C GLY A 195 12.05 11.44 -0.23
N SER A 196 12.76 12.44 0.27
CA SER A 196 12.15 13.49 1.10
C SER A 196 12.60 14.87 0.63
N VAL A 197 11.63 15.77 0.43
CA VAL A 197 11.84 17.18 0.14
C VAL A 197 11.36 17.99 1.32
N TYR A 198 12.25 18.83 1.83
CA TYR A 198 11.93 19.74 2.92
C TYR A 198 11.25 20.99 2.40
N LEU A 199 10.08 21.29 2.94
CA LEU A 199 9.31 22.50 2.65
C LEU A 199 9.61 23.58 3.70
N THR A 200 9.59 24.84 3.28
CA THR A 200 9.67 25.97 4.20
C THR A 200 8.45 25.98 5.13
N ALA A 201 8.69 25.92 6.44
CA ALA A 201 7.64 26.01 7.44
C ALA A 201 7.16 27.46 7.61
N GLU A 202 5.93 27.63 8.08
CA GLU A 202 5.44 28.93 8.56
C GLU A 202 6.16 29.34 9.84
N GLY A 203 6.30 30.64 10.09
CA GLY A 203 7.00 31.19 11.25
C GLY A 203 8.29 31.88 10.86
N ASP A 204 8.97 32.52 11.82
CA ASP A 204 10.24 33.26 11.65
C ASP A 204 10.25 34.25 10.46
N GLY A 205 9.10 34.95 10.24
CA GLY A 205 8.94 35.91 9.15
C GLY A 205 8.39 35.33 7.85
N VAL A 206 8.14 34.03 7.79
CA VAL A 206 7.49 33.40 6.64
C VAL A 206 5.97 33.38 6.84
N THR A 207 5.24 34.03 5.94
CA THR A 207 3.78 34.04 5.98
C THR A 207 3.23 32.72 5.43
N HIS A 208 1.99 32.37 5.80
CA HIS A 208 1.26 31.21 5.28
C HIS A 208 1.23 31.18 3.75
N GLU A 209 0.98 32.34 3.12
CA GLU A 209 0.97 32.48 1.65
C GLU A 209 2.34 32.19 1.02
N ALA A 210 3.42 32.72 1.62
CA ALA A 210 4.78 32.51 1.11
C ALA A 210 5.20 31.04 1.25
N ALA A 211 4.88 30.38 2.38
CA ALA A 211 5.14 28.96 2.61
C ALA A 211 4.37 28.08 1.60
N THR A 212 3.09 28.37 1.35
CA THR A 212 2.26 27.62 0.42
C THR A 212 2.75 27.78 -1.03
N LYS A 213 3.16 28.98 -1.44
CA LYS A 213 3.75 29.22 -2.78
C LYS A 213 5.07 28.49 -2.97
N ALA A 214 5.97 28.53 -1.97
CA ALA A 214 7.23 27.81 -2.01
C ALA A 214 7.02 26.29 -2.06
N ALA A 215 6.02 25.79 -1.35
CA ALA A 215 5.64 24.39 -1.41
C ALA A 215 5.14 23.99 -2.81
N ALA A 216 4.24 24.77 -3.42
CA ALA A 216 3.75 24.52 -4.77
C ALA A 216 4.89 24.50 -5.80
N GLU A 217 5.88 25.41 -5.67
CA GLU A 217 7.07 25.43 -6.50
C GLU A 217 7.91 24.15 -6.32
N ALA A 218 8.11 23.70 -5.07
CA ALA A 218 8.85 22.49 -4.74
C ALA A 218 8.17 21.24 -5.34
N PHE A 219 6.84 21.12 -5.24
CA PHE A 219 6.07 20.04 -5.86
C PHE A 219 6.26 20.04 -7.38
N LYS A 220 6.12 21.18 -8.04
CA LYS A 220 6.28 21.30 -9.49
C LYS A 220 7.69 20.98 -9.94
N ALA A 221 8.69 21.51 -9.26
CA ALA A 221 10.10 21.26 -9.56
C ALA A 221 10.44 19.77 -9.44
N THR A 222 9.97 19.11 -8.37
CA THR A 222 10.20 17.68 -8.14
C THR A 222 9.46 16.83 -9.18
N SER A 223 8.21 17.16 -9.47
CA SER A 223 7.44 16.48 -10.51
C SER A 223 8.13 16.57 -11.88
N ASN A 224 8.76 17.70 -12.21
CA ASN A 224 9.57 17.84 -13.44
C ASN A 224 10.84 17.01 -13.39
N LYS A 225 11.53 16.95 -12.24
CA LYS A 225 12.75 16.15 -12.07
C LYS A 225 12.50 14.65 -12.19
N LEU A 226 11.34 14.16 -11.74
CA LEU A 226 10.95 12.75 -11.85
C LEU A 226 10.83 12.24 -13.28
N THR A 227 10.68 13.12 -14.27
CA THR A 227 10.65 12.71 -15.69
C THR A 227 12.02 12.35 -16.26
N PHE A 228 13.09 12.66 -15.53
CA PHE A 228 14.45 12.30 -15.92
C PHE A 228 14.89 11.00 -15.23
N LEU A 229 15.68 10.22 -15.91
CA LEU A 229 16.23 8.97 -15.39
C LEU A 229 17.22 9.27 -14.25
N SER A 230 16.89 8.89 -13.02
CA SER A 230 17.70 9.12 -11.80
C SER A 230 17.54 7.97 -10.80
N PRO A 231 18.60 7.64 -10.04
CA PRO A 231 18.51 6.69 -8.93
C PRO A 231 18.05 7.31 -7.60
N ASP A 232 17.83 8.64 -7.54
CA ASP A 232 17.69 9.39 -6.28
C ASP A 232 16.28 9.32 -5.67
N TYR A 233 15.29 8.82 -6.44
CA TYR A 233 13.87 8.94 -6.09
C TYR A 233 13.20 7.64 -5.67
N ASN A 234 13.95 6.55 -5.62
CA ASN A 234 13.48 5.26 -5.14
C ASN A 234 14.40 4.67 -4.06
N ILE A 235 13.88 3.77 -3.23
CA ILE A 235 14.66 3.20 -2.12
C ILE A 235 15.75 2.23 -2.59
N ALA A 236 15.54 1.57 -3.72
CA ALA A 236 16.51 0.63 -4.27
C ALA A 236 17.73 1.31 -4.89
N GLY A 237 17.69 2.64 -5.08
CA GLY A 237 18.76 3.40 -5.74
C GLY A 237 18.99 2.95 -7.19
N VAL A 238 17.92 2.63 -7.90
CA VAL A 238 17.96 2.18 -9.30
C VAL A 238 17.58 3.33 -10.23
N TYR A 239 18.12 3.30 -11.45
CA TYR A 239 17.82 4.30 -12.46
C TYR A 239 16.38 4.12 -12.96
N ASN A 240 15.48 4.98 -12.50
CA ASN A 240 14.09 4.99 -12.92
C ASN A 240 13.62 6.41 -13.25
N HIS A 241 12.55 6.54 -14.02
CA HIS A 241 11.88 7.78 -14.34
C HIS A 241 10.37 7.58 -14.26
N THR A 242 9.62 8.64 -14.01
CA THR A 242 8.16 8.61 -13.97
C THR A 242 7.60 9.68 -14.88
N GLU A 243 6.90 9.29 -15.93
CA GLU A 243 6.25 10.24 -16.83
C GLU A 243 5.13 10.99 -16.11
N LYS A 244 4.78 12.20 -16.60
CA LYS A 244 3.72 13.03 -15.97
C LYS A 244 2.39 12.32 -15.83
N LYS A 245 2.01 11.48 -16.79
CA LYS A 245 0.76 10.72 -16.77
C LYS A 245 0.71 9.64 -15.68
N ASP A 246 1.90 9.15 -15.24
CA ASP A 246 2.06 8.08 -14.27
C ASP A 246 2.38 8.62 -12.86
N GLN A 247 2.47 9.95 -12.70
CA GLN A 247 2.66 10.61 -11.42
C GLN A 247 1.32 10.84 -10.72
N TYR A 248 1.22 10.38 -9.48
CA TYR A 248 0.08 10.63 -8.61
C TYR A 248 0.52 11.48 -7.43
N LEU A 249 -0.19 12.59 -7.23
CA LEU A 249 0.02 13.51 -6.13
C LEU A 249 -1.03 13.26 -5.05
N ILE A 250 -0.63 12.67 -3.93
CA ILE A 250 -1.47 12.47 -2.76
C ILE A 250 -1.22 13.64 -1.81
N MET A 251 -2.25 14.42 -1.48
CA MET A 251 -2.13 15.63 -0.67
C MET A 251 -2.99 15.55 0.59
N ASP A 252 -2.50 16.21 1.64
CA ASP A 252 -3.29 16.50 2.82
C ASP A 252 -4.44 17.46 2.46
N ALA A 253 -5.65 17.17 2.92
CA ALA A 253 -6.86 17.92 2.52
C ALA A 253 -6.81 19.40 2.96
N ASP A 254 -6.24 19.69 4.12
CA ASP A 254 -6.13 21.07 4.61
C ASP A 254 -5.09 21.86 3.81
N PHE A 255 -3.97 21.21 3.48
CA PHE A 255 -2.94 21.83 2.65
C PHE A 255 -3.42 22.06 1.21
N ASP A 256 -4.18 21.15 0.68
CA ASP A 256 -4.80 21.26 -0.63
C ASP A 256 -5.74 22.47 -0.73
N ALA A 257 -6.60 22.65 0.28
CA ALA A 257 -7.47 23.82 0.35
C ALA A 257 -6.68 25.13 0.45
N ALA A 258 -5.59 25.14 1.24
CA ALA A 258 -4.71 26.31 1.34
C ALA A 258 -4.04 26.62 -0.01
N MET A 259 -3.58 25.60 -0.73
CA MET A 259 -2.97 25.76 -2.06
C MET A 259 -3.96 26.31 -3.10
N ASP A 260 -5.20 25.82 -3.10
CA ASP A 260 -6.24 26.31 -4.01
C ASP A 260 -6.56 27.80 -3.75
N VAL A 261 -6.62 28.23 -2.50
CA VAL A 261 -6.95 29.62 -2.13
C VAL A 261 -5.74 30.56 -2.34
N GLN A 262 -4.55 30.16 -1.89
CA GLN A 262 -3.39 31.05 -1.84
C GLN A 262 -2.60 31.12 -3.16
N VAL A 263 -2.54 30.01 -3.91
CA VAL A 263 -1.71 29.90 -5.12
C VAL A 263 -2.56 30.04 -6.37
N LEU A 264 -3.66 29.33 -6.47
CA LEU A 264 -4.47 29.27 -7.68
C LEU A 264 -5.41 30.48 -7.83
N ALA A 265 -5.86 31.08 -6.73
CA ALA A 265 -6.65 32.31 -6.78
C ALA A 265 -5.85 33.51 -7.31
N THR A 266 -4.54 33.51 -7.14
CA THR A 266 -3.65 34.57 -7.63
C THR A 266 -3.12 34.35 -9.05
N ALA A 267 -3.18 33.13 -9.57
CA ALA A 267 -2.71 32.73 -10.90
C ALA A 267 -3.90 32.51 -11.86
N PHE A 268 -4.47 33.61 -12.39
CA PHE A 268 -5.67 33.60 -13.23
C PHE A 268 -5.57 32.81 -14.56
N ASN A 269 -4.38 32.26 -14.92
CA ASN A 269 -4.13 31.67 -16.24
C ASN A 269 -3.20 30.43 -16.22
N MET A 270 -2.97 29.76 -15.10
CA MET A 270 -2.25 28.49 -15.14
C MET A 270 -3.22 27.34 -15.38
N ASP A 271 -3.00 26.57 -16.44
CA ASP A 271 -3.72 25.35 -16.72
C ASP A 271 -3.59 24.39 -15.51
N LYS A 272 -4.66 24.35 -14.70
CA LYS A 272 -4.77 23.47 -13.53
C LYS A 272 -4.52 22.01 -13.88
N ALA A 273 -4.88 21.61 -15.09
CA ALA A 273 -4.81 20.24 -15.56
C ALA A 273 -3.35 19.75 -15.75
N GLU A 274 -2.44 20.64 -16.17
CA GLU A 274 -1.06 20.26 -16.48
C GLU A 274 -0.14 20.21 -15.24
N PHE A 275 -0.47 21.00 -14.20
CA PHE A 275 0.30 21.02 -12.96
C PHE A 275 -0.10 19.92 -11.99
N MET A 276 -1.37 19.54 -11.97
CA MET A 276 -1.93 18.71 -10.90
C MET A 276 -2.08 17.24 -11.26
N GLY A 277 -1.69 16.78 -12.44
CA GLY A 277 -1.70 15.38 -12.82
C GLY A 277 -2.91 14.62 -12.26
N HIS A 278 -2.66 13.46 -11.67
CA HIS A 278 -3.65 12.70 -10.92
C HIS A 278 -3.58 13.08 -9.44
N ARG A 279 -4.42 14.07 -9.03
CA ARG A 279 -4.48 14.54 -7.65
C ARG A 279 -5.43 13.69 -6.82
N MET A 280 -4.98 13.25 -5.67
CA MET A 280 -5.73 12.50 -4.68
C MET A 280 -5.63 13.16 -3.33
N LEU A 281 -6.66 13.04 -2.51
CA LEU A 281 -6.70 13.63 -1.17
C LEU A 281 -6.64 12.55 -0.10
N VAL A 282 -6.02 12.89 1.00
CA VAL A 282 -6.04 12.15 2.25
C VAL A 282 -6.47 13.08 3.38
N ASP A 283 -7.20 12.54 4.34
CA ASP A 283 -7.66 13.28 5.51
C ASP A 283 -6.50 13.83 6.36
N SER A 284 -5.48 13.03 6.61
CA SER A 284 -4.24 13.40 7.27
C SER A 284 -3.20 12.30 7.11
N PHE A 285 -1.92 12.68 6.93
CA PHE A 285 -0.80 11.75 7.00
C PHE A 285 -0.42 11.39 8.43
N ALA A 286 -0.66 12.28 9.39
CA ALA A 286 -0.28 12.11 10.79
C ALA A 286 -1.34 11.35 11.61
N LYS A 287 -2.43 10.88 11.01
CA LYS A 287 -3.51 10.19 11.72
C LYS A 287 -4.01 8.97 10.96
N ILE A 288 -4.35 7.90 11.70
CA ILE A 288 -4.90 6.68 11.14
C ILE A 288 -5.94 6.07 12.10
N ASP A 289 -6.91 5.36 11.55
CA ASP A 289 -7.89 4.59 12.34
C ASP A 289 -7.24 3.32 12.90
N ILE A 290 -6.59 3.47 14.06
CA ILE A 290 -5.87 2.38 14.71
C ILE A 290 -6.80 1.31 15.29
N ALA A 291 -8.03 1.68 15.66
CA ALA A 291 -9.02 0.73 16.18
C ALA A 291 -9.39 -0.26 15.08
N ARG A 292 -9.74 0.22 13.90
CA ARG A 292 -10.09 -0.62 12.77
C ARG A 292 -8.90 -1.45 12.25
N LEU A 293 -7.69 -0.88 12.25
CA LEU A 293 -6.48 -1.65 11.89
C LEU A 293 -6.19 -2.77 12.89
N ASN A 294 -6.39 -2.54 14.18
CA ASN A 294 -6.26 -3.61 15.17
C ASN A 294 -7.25 -4.75 14.89
N ASP A 295 -8.50 -4.43 14.52
CA ASP A 295 -9.50 -5.45 14.14
C ASP A 295 -9.08 -6.22 12.89
N ILE A 296 -8.53 -5.52 11.87
CA ILE A 296 -8.03 -6.14 10.64
C ILE A 296 -6.87 -7.10 10.93
N PHE A 297 -5.92 -6.71 11.77
CA PHE A 297 -4.71 -7.49 12.05
C PHE A 297 -4.80 -8.35 13.33
N ASN A 298 -5.95 -8.42 13.95
CA ASN A 298 -6.23 -9.42 14.97
C ASN A 298 -6.49 -10.78 14.32
N ASN A 299 -5.78 -11.80 14.79
CA ASN A 299 -5.85 -13.14 14.20
C ASN A 299 -6.83 -14.08 14.92
N ASP A 300 -7.64 -13.57 15.86
CA ASP A 300 -8.39 -14.48 16.72
C ASP A 300 -9.80 -13.99 17.05
N ASP A 301 -10.78 -14.88 16.85
CA ASP A 301 -12.15 -14.78 17.35
C ASP A 301 -12.28 -15.02 18.85
N THR A 302 -11.16 -15.15 19.57
CA THR A 302 -11.14 -15.46 20.99
C THR A 302 -11.23 -14.19 21.86
N ALA A 303 -11.61 -14.38 23.12
CA ALA A 303 -11.77 -13.29 24.08
C ALA A 303 -10.46 -12.53 24.44
N SER A 304 -9.32 -12.96 23.92
CA SER A 304 -8.03 -12.27 24.03
C SER A 304 -7.26 -12.40 22.71
N PRO A 305 -7.63 -11.60 21.69
CA PRO A 305 -7.05 -11.70 20.36
C PRO A 305 -5.56 -11.36 20.40
N ALA A 306 -4.74 -12.27 19.87
CA ALA A 306 -3.32 -12.01 19.66
C ALA A 306 -3.15 -11.14 18.41
N VAL A 307 -2.74 -9.90 18.59
CA VAL A 307 -2.38 -9.01 17.48
C VAL A 307 -1.17 -9.57 16.74
N ASP A 308 -1.19 -9.53 15.41
CA ASP A 308 -0.06 -9.94 14.58
C ASP A 308 1.24 -9.27 15.06
N PRO A 309 2.28 -10.07 15.41
CA PRO A 309 3.55 -9.52 15.89
C PRO A 309 4.23 -8.58 14.91
N ASN A 310 4.08 -8.81 13.59
CA ASN A 310 4.64 -7.96 12.56
C ASN A 310 3.91 -6.61 12.53
N PHE A 311 2.59 -6.60 12.62
CA PHE A 311 1.82 -5.37 12.71
C PHE A 311 2.16 -4.58 13.97
N THR A 312 2.32 -5.26 15.11
CA THR A 312 2.77 -4.62 16.36
C THR A 312 4.15 -3.99 16.22
N LYS A 313 5.11 -4.69 15.57
CA LYS A 313 6.43 -4.16 15.26
C LYS A 313 6.34 -2.93 14.34
N MET A 314 5.51 -2.97 13.30
CA MET A 314 5.31 -1.83 12.39
C MET A 314 4.74 -0.61 13.14
N LYS A 315 3.71 -0.79 14.00
CA LYS A 315 3.16 0.28 14.84
C LYS A 315 4.22 0.91 15.74
N THR A 316 5.06 0.09 16.36
CA THR A 316 6.15 0.56 17.23
C THR A 316 7.17 1.38 16.46
N VAL A 317 7.57 0.93 15.27
CA VAL A 317 8.51 1.67 14.40
C VAL A 317 7.92 3.00 13.94
N MET A 318 6.63 3.07 13.68
CA MET A 318 5.93 4.30 13.31
C MET A 318 5.69 5.24 14.49
N GLY A 319 5.78 4.75 15.72
CA GLY A 319 5.44 5.50 16.92
C GLY A 319 3.95 5.83 17.03
N VAL A 320 3.08 4.95 16.52
CA VAL A 320 1.62 5.16 16.53
C VAL A 320 1.11 5.23 17.96
N GLN A 321 0.43 6.33 18.29
CA GLN A 321 -0.17 6.56 19.61
C GLN A 321 -1.52 5.84 19.74
N SER A 322 -2.05 5.77 20.95
CA SER A 322 -3.35 5.11 21.23
C SER A 322 -4.55 5.77 20.55
N ASP A 323 -4.45 7.05 20.22
CA ASP A 323 -5.46 7.83 19.49
C ASP A 323 -5.32 7.76 17.97
N GLY A 324 -4.36 6.96 17.48
CA GLY A 324 -4.04 6.81 16.06
C GLY A 324 -3.17 7.93 15.49
N SER A 325 -2.66 8.84 16.31
CA SER A 325 -1.71 9.86 15.84
C SER A 325 -0.31 9.29 15.59
N ILE A 326 0.38 9.86 14.60
CA ILE A 326 1.73 9.46 14.17
C ILE A 326 2.61 10.73 14.16
N PRO A 327 3.25 11.07 15.29
CA PRO A 327 4.02 12.31 15.42
C PRO A 327 5.14 12.44 14.39
N ALA A 328 5.72 11.33 13.94
CA ALA A 328 6.77 11.31 12.92
C ALA A 328 6.30 11.88 11.56
N LEU A 329 5.00 11.89 11.29
CA LEU A 329 4.41 12.38 10.03
C LEU A 329 3.73 13.75 10.18
N GLU A 330 3.81 14.38 11.33
CA GLU A 330 3.39 15.77 11.47
C GLU A 330 4.22 16.67 10.53
N GLY A 331 3.51 17.54 9.82
CA GLY A 331 4.16 18.41 8.83
C GLY A 331 4.29 17.83 7.42
N VAL A 332 3.95 16.57 7.18
CA VAL A 332 3.84 16.03 5.81
C VAL A 332 2.65 16.68 5.11
N LYS A 333 2.92 17.33 3.97
CA LYS A 333 1.91 18.07 3.18
C LYS A 333 1.45 17.32 1.95
N GLY A 334 2.26 16.40 1.46
CA GLY A 334 1.91 15.58 0.30
C GLY A 334 3.02 14.60 -0.08
N VAL A 335 2.68 13.70 -0.99
CA VAL A 335 3.58 12.69 -1.55
C VAL A 335 3.35 12.60 -3.05
N ILE A 336 4.42 12.58 -3.85
CA ILE A 336 4.33 12.18 -5.25
C ILE A 336 4.77 10.73 -5.33
N VAL A 337 3.92 9.89 -5.91
CA VAL A 337 4.20 8.46 -6.12
C VAL A 337 4.01 8.10 -7.58
N ASP A 338 4.78 7.12 -8.02
CA ASP A 338 4.61 6.47 -9.32
C ASP A 338 3.34 5.59 -9.30
N ASN A 339 2.67 5.44 -10.45
CA ASN A 339 1.54 4.53 -10.62
C ASN A 339 1.86 3.09 -10.17
N GLU A 340 3.11 2.66 -10.34
CA GLU A 340 3.58 1.34 -9.95
C GLU A 340 4.04 1.23 -8.49
N PHE A 341 3.92 2.29 -7.70
CA PHE A 341 4.38 2.30 -6.31
C PHE A 341 3.64 1.28 -5.45
N PHE A 342 2.32 1.23 -5.55
CA PHE A 342 1.52 0.22 -4.87
C PHE A 342 1.38 -1.04 -5.73
N LYS A 343 1.74 -2.18 -5.18
CA LYS A 343 1.53 -3.50 -5.77
C LYS A 343 0.38 -4.18 -5.03
N VAL A 344 -0.85 -3.82 -5.43
CA VAL A 344 -2.08 -4.35 -4.85
C VAL A 344 -2.80 -5.20 -5.88
N PHE A 345 -3.00 -6.47 -5.57
CA PHE A 345 -3.66 -7.44 -6.44
C PHE A 345 -4.87 -8.05 -5.73
N ASP A 346 -5.97 -8.19 -6.46
CA ASP A 346 -7.13 -8.98 -6.02
C ASP A 346 -6.89 -10.43 -6.42
N ASN A 347 -6.73 -11.33 -5.43
CA ASN A 347 -6.47 -12.74 -5.68
C ASN A 347 -7.76 -13.56 -5.73
N GLU A 348 -8.63 -13.41 -4.72
CA GLU A 348 -9.87 -14.16 -4.63
C GLU A 348 -10.96 -13.33 -3.96
N GLU A 349 -12.17 -13.42 -4.51
CA GLU A 349 -13.39 -12.90 -3.91
C GLU A 349 -14.47 -13.95 -4.03
N SER A 350 -15.05 -14.36 -2.91
CA SER A 350 -16.11 -15.36 -2.90
C SER A 350 -17.15 -15.07 -1.82
N THR A 351 -18.38 -15.48 -2.05
CA THR A 351 -19.48 -15.35 -1.10
C THR A 351 -20.03 -16.72 -0.73
N ALA A 352 -20.41 -16.89 0.53
CA ALA A 352 -21.04 -18.09 1.02
C ALA A 352 -22.19 -17.76 1.97
N SER A 353 -23.16 -18.67 2.09
CA SER A 353 -24.23 -18.56 3.06
C SER A 353 -24.51 -19.89 3.75
N LEU A 354 -24.97 -19.83 5.00
CA LEU A 354 -25.39 -21.01 5.76
C LEU A 354 -26.57 -20.67 6.67
N ILE A 355 -27.61 -21.50 6.59
CA ILE A 355 -28.80 -21.38 7.42
C ILE A 355 -28.59 -22.16 8.71
N ASN A 356 -28.86 -21.54 9.84
CA ASN A 356 -28.93 -22.20 11.14
C ASN A 356 -30.41 -22.48 11.47
N PRO A 357 -30.84 -23.75 11.44
CA PRO A 357 -32.24 -24.09 11.70
C PRO A 357 -32.64 -23.99 13.17
N GLU A 358 -31.70 -24.14 14.10
CA GLU A 358 -31.97 -24.03 15.54
C GLU A 358 -32.10 -22.56 15.96
N GLY A 359 -31.20 -21.70 15.47
CA GLY A 359 -31.19 -20.28 15.79
C GLY A 359 -32.10 -19.41 14.92
N LEU A 360 -32.74 -19.99 13.89
CA LEU A 360 -33.61 -19.30 12.92
C LEU A 360 -32.95 -18.07 12.29
N TYR A 361 -31.70 -18.19 11.89
CA TYR A 361 -30.94 -17.15 11.19
C TYR A 361 -30.13 -17.71 10.03
N THR A 362 -29.73 -16.82 9.10
CA THR A 362 -28.82 -17.13 8.00
C THR A 362 -27.58 -16.25 8.14
N ASN A 363 -26.42 -16.90 8.13
CA ASN A 363 -25.14 -16.21 8.08
C ASN A 363 -24.71 -16.06 6.61
N TYR A 364 -24.16 -14.90 6.29
CA TYR A 364 -23.53 -14.57 5.03
C TYR A 364 -22.07 -14.26 5.28
N TRP A 365 -21.19 -14.76 4.40
CA TRP A 365 -19.78 -14.49 4.42
C TRP A 365 -19.33 -13.94 3.08
N TYR A 366 -18.52 -12.90 3.13
CA TYR A 366 -17.79 -12.38 1.98
C TYR A 366 -16.30 -12.57 2.25
N HIS A 367 -15.67 -13.47 1.51
CA HIS A 367 -14.25 -13.81 1.61
C HIS A 367 -13.46 -12.97 0.62
N VAL A 368 -12.33 -12.44 1.08
CA VAL A 368 -11.44 -11.60 0.29
C VAL A 368 -10.01 -12.06 0.52
N ALA A 369 -9.28 -12.32 -0.57
CA ALA A 369 -7.85 -12.55 -0.53
C ALA A 369 -7.16 -11.52 -1.43
N LYS A 370 -6.19 -10.79 -0.87
CA LYS A 370 -5.47 -9.71 -1.56
C LYS A 370 -3.99 -9.72 -1.23
N THR A 371 -3.20 -9.27 -2.19
CA THR A 371 -1.78 -8.99 -1.99
C THR A 371 -1.60 -7.49 -1.81
N PHE A 372 -1.04 -7.08 -0.68
CA PHE A 372 -0.68 -5.70 -0.40
C PHE A 372 0.83 -5.58 -0.30
N SER A 373 1.44 -4.83 -1.19
CA SER A 373 2.87 -4.58 -1.18
C SER A 373 3.22 -3.22 -1.80
N VAL A 374 4.46 -2.82 -1.67
CA VAL A 374 5.01 -1.58 -2.21
C VAL A 374 6.28 -1.89 -2.99
N SER A 375 6.38 -1.40 -4.22
CA SER A 375 7.58 -1.57 -5.04
C SER A 375 8.77 -0.82 -4.44
N PRO A 376 9.95 -1.45 -4.32
CA PRO A 376 11.17 -0.77 -3.95
C PRO A 376 11.80 0.01 -5.12
N PHE A 377 11.38 -0.26 -6.36
CA PHE A 377 11.95 0.31 -7.58
C PHE A 377 11.17 1.53 -8.09
N ALA A 378 9.92 1.68 -7.67
CA ALA A 378 9.07 2.81 -8.05
C ALA A 378 9.51 4.09 -7.34
N ASN A 379 9.44 5.21 -8.06
CA ASN A 379 9.78 6.51 -7.52
C ASN A 379 8.70 7.00 -6.55
N ALA A 380 9.13 7.50 -5.39
CA ALA A 380 8.24 8.07 -4.38
C ALA A 380 8.95 9.15 -3.55
N ILE A 381 8.31 10.30 -3.37
CA ILE A 381 8.88 11.45 -2.67
C ILE A 381 7.85 12.05 -1.73
N ALA A 382 8.21 12.17 -0.46
CA ALA A 382 7.42 12.86 0.57
C ALA A 382 7.86 14.31 0.73
N PHE A 383 6.90 15.19 0.93
CA PHE A 383 7.10 16.62 1.17
C PHE A 383 6.67 16.95 2.60
N SER A 384 7.62 17.44 3.41
CA SER A 384 7.38 17.72 4.81
C SER A 384 7.99 19.07 5.23
N THR A 385 7.29 19.77 6.13
CA THR A 385 7.81 20.98 6.79
C THR A 385 8.70 20.63 7.98
N THR A 386 8.74 19.36 8.42
CA THR A 386 9.62 18.92 9.49
C THR A 386 11.06 18.88 8.97
N ALA A 387 11.96 19.56 9.66
CA ALA A 387 13.37 19.65 9.28
C ALA A 387 14.01 18.25 9.20
N LYS A 388 14.89 18.07 8.21
CA LYS A 388 15.77 16.91 8.17
C LYS A 388 16.67 16.94 9.38
N ALA A 389 16.51 16.00 10.30
CA ALA A 389 17.38 15.87 11.46
C ALA A 389 17.79 14.40 11.60
N VAL A 390 19.09 14.13 11.35
CA VAL A 390 19.72 12.86 11.70
C VAL A 390 20.37 13.05 13.07
N THR A 391 19.93 12.26 14.03
CA THR A 391 20.47 12.32 15.39
C THR A 391 21.79 11.55 15.47
N SER A 392 21.80 10.31 14.98
CA SER A 392 22.99 9.45 14.99
C SER A 392 22.95 8.40 13.87
N VAL A 393 24.12 7.94 13.51
CA VAL A 393 24.35 6.69 12.77
C VAL A 393 25.07 5.75 13.71
N THR A 394 24.72 4.47 13.75
CA THR A 394 25.36 3.43 14.55
C THR A 394 25.62 2.21 13.68
N VAL A 395 26.85 1.73 13.65
CA VAL A 395 27.27 0.54 12.90
C VAL A 395 27.45 -0.64 13.85
N THR A 396 26.92 -1.77 13.46
CA THR A 396 27.04 -3.03 14.19
C THR A 396 27.56 -4.12 13.24
N PRO A 397 28.63 -4.85 13.64
CA PRO A 397 29.45 -4.70 14.81
C PRO A 397 30.42 -3.48 14.74
N GLU A 398 30.79 -2.89 15.87
CA GLU A 398 31.81 -1.83 15.91
C GLU A 398 33.19 -2.36 15.52
N THR A 399 33.46 -3.62 15.80
CA THR A 399 34.70 -4.32 15.44
C THR A 399 34.40 -5.74 14.95
N ALA A 400 35.11 -6.17 13.93
CA ALA A 400 35.03 -7.54 13.40
C ALA A 400 36.42 -8.11 13.14
N SER A 401 36.57 -9.41 13.28
CA SER A 401 37.79 -10.13 12.90
C SER A 401 37.44 -11.15 11.83
N VAL A 402 38.20 -11.15 10.73
CA VAL A 402 38.01 -12.06 9.60
C VAL A 402 39.33 -12.76 9.28
N GLU A 403 39.27 -13.95 8.70
CA GLU A 403 40.45 -14.68 8.26
C GLU A 403 41.09 -13.99 7.04
N ASN A 404 42.43 -14.09 6.96
CA ASN A 404 43.19 -13.60 5.81
C ASN A 404 43.05 -14.55 4.59
N THR A 405 41.83 -14.68 4.13
CA THR A 405 41.47 -15.51 2.97
C THR A 405 40.64 -14.66 2.02
N ALA A 406 41.06 -14.56 0.75
CA ALA A 406 40.29 -13.80 -0.24
C ALA A 406 38.87 -14.36 -0.40
N GLY A 407 37.89 -13.45 -0.45
CA GLY A 407 36.48 -13.79 -0.55
C GLY A 407 35.78 -14.04 0.79
N VAL A 408 36.49 -14.04 1.91
CA VAL A 408 35.83 -14.06 3.24
C VAL A 408 35.05 -12.77 3.43
N THR A 409 33.85 -12.88 3.98
CA THR A 409 32.94 -11.77 4.15
C THR A 409 32.52 -11.54 5.60
N VAL A 410 32.21 -10.29 5.92
CA VAL A 410 31.53 -9.91 7.18
C VAL A 410 30.42 -8.92 6.86
N GLN A 411 29.26 -9.08 7.47
CA GLN A 411 28.12 -8.21 7.32
C GLN A 411 28.18 -7.10 8.38
N CYS A 412 28.18 -5.84 7.94
CA CYS A 412 27.96 -4.68 8.76
C CYS A 412 26.54 -4.14 8.53
N GLU A 413 25.88 -3.75 9.61
CA GLU A 413 24.56 -3.12 9.56
C GLU A 413 24.66 -1.69 10.11
N ALA A 414 23.99 -0.73 9.48
CA ALA A 414 23.92 0.64 9.94
C ALA A 414 22.48 0.98 10.38
N THR A 415 22.36 1.52 11.59
CA THR A 415 21.09 2.05 12.11
C THR A 415 21.17 3.58 12.15
N VAL A 416 20.26 4.25 11.43
CA VAL A 416 20.16 5.72 11.41
C VAL A 416 18.96 6.14 12.25
N VAL A 417 19.21 6.93 13.29
CA VAL A 417 18.18 7.59 14.08
C VAL A 417 17.92 8.96 13.49
N ALA A 418 16.74 9.15 12.93
CA ALA A 418 16.35 10.38 12.22
C ALA A 418 14.90 10.74 12.48
N ALA A 419 14.58 12.04 12.43
CA ALA A 419 13.25 12.57 12.65
C ALA A 419 12.39 12.49 11.38
N GLY A 420 11.09 12.26 11.57
CA GLY A 420 10.07 12.33 10.54
C GLY A 420 10.35 11.47 9.31
N THR A 421 10.17 12.05 8.13
CA THR A 421 10.38 11.39 6.83
C THR A 421 11.84 11.44 6.34
N THR A 422 12.79 11.82 7.20
CA THR A 422 14.20 11.89 6.84
C THR A 422 14.70 10.52 6.37
N PRO A 423 15.34 10.43 5.18
CA PRO A 423 15.90 9.18 4.69
C PRO A 423 16.90 8.56 5.65
N LYS A 424 16.77 7.27 5.91
CA LYS A 424 17.64 6.49 6.79
C LYS A 424 18.70 5.68 6.05
N ALA A 425 18.85 5.94 4.76
CA ALA A 425 19.86 5.29 3.93
C ALA A 425 21.27 5.77 4.31
N VAL A 426 22.26 4.89 4.14
CA VAL A 426 23.68 5.18 4.32
C VAL A 426 24.46 4.84 3.06
N THR A 427 25.56 5.53 2.86
CA THR A 427 26.61 5.15 1.90
C THR A 427 27.77 4.50 2.66
N TRP A 428 28.28 3.41 2.10
CA TRP A 428 29.38 2.68 2.68
C TRP A 428 30.70 2.98 1.97
N THR A 429 31.76 3.18 2.72
CA THR A 429 33.10 3.39 2.19
C THR A 429 34.14 2.57 2.94
N SER A 430 35.16 2.10 2.26
CA SER A 430 36.32 1.41 2.85
C SER A 430 37.54 2.30 2.83
N SER A 431 38.29 2.37 3.94
CA SER A 431 39.55 3.11 4.05
C SER A 431 40.65 2.49 3.18
N ALA A 432 40.56 1.22 2.85
CA ALA A 432 41.54 0.50 2.04
C ALA A 432 40.83 -0.52 1.11
N PRO A 433 40.23 -0.06 -0.01
CA PRO A 433 39.50 -0.94 -0.93
C PRO A 433 40.33 -2.04 -1.56
N THR A 434 41.64 -1.88 -1.60
CA THR A 434 42.59 -2.92 -2.06
C THR A 434 42.75 -4.08 -1.08
N LYS A 435 42.39 -3.86 0.21
CA LYS A 435 42.45 -4.88 1.26
C LYS A 435 41.08 -5.48 1.55
N ALA A 436 40.08 -4.65 1.66
CA ALA A 436 38.69 -5.07 1.82
C ALA A 436 37.75 -4.07 1.14
N THR A 437 36.83 -4.57 0.33
CA THR A 437 35.74 -3.78 -0.30
C THR A 437 34.48 -3.90 0.52
N VAL A 438 33.60 -2.90 0.43
CA VAL A 438 32.25 -2.95 1.00
C VAL A 438 31.22 -2.64 -0.08
N ASP A 439 30.13 -3.38 -0.11
CA ASP A 439 29.00 -3.11 -0.99
C ASP A 439 27.96 -2.18 -0.34
N GLN A 440 26.95 -1.77 -1.10
CA GLN A 440 25.90 -0.85 -0.59
C GLN A 440 24.98 -1.49 0.47
N ARG A 441 25.09 -2.80 0.71
CA ARG A 441 24.39 -3.50 1.78
C ARG A 441 25.22 -3.64 3.06
N GLY A 442 26.45 -3.12 3.05
CA GLY A 442 27.35 -3.26 4.17
C GLY A 442 28.10 -4.61 4.20
N LEU A 443 28.05 -5.39 3.12
CA LEU A 443 28.81 -6.64 3.03
C LEU A 443 30.26 -6.33 2.69
N VAL A 444 31.15 -6.60 3.65
CA VAL A 444 32.59 -6.40 3.50
C VAL A 444 33.22 -7.68 2.96
N THR A 445 34.07 -7.58 1.94
CA THR A 445 34.75 -8.72 1.31
C THR A 445 36.26 -8.50 1.30
N VAL A 446 37.01 -9.45 1.88
CA VAL A 446 38.47 -9.43 1.91
C VAL A 446 39.04 -9.70 0.51
N GLN A 447 40.02 -8.86 0.09
CA GLN A 447 40.68 -8.98 -1.22
C GLN A 447 41.88 -9.95 -1.19
N SER A 448 42.35 -10.32 -2.36
CA SER A 448 43.54 -11.17 -2.50
C SER A 448 44.82 -10.40 -2.19
N GLY A 449 45.84 -11.08 -1.62
CA GLY A 449 47.16 -10.49 -1.36
C GLY A 449 47.27 -9.60 -0.13
N VAL A 450 46.33 -9.67 0.76
CA VAL A 450 46.32 -8.93 2.04
C VAL A 450 47.23 -9.61 3.05
N THR A 451 47.94 -8.84 3.87
CA THR A 451 48.80 -9.35 4.94
C THR A 451 48.02 -9.51 6.23
N GLY A 452 48.23 -10.62 6.94
CA GLY A 452 47.58 -10.82 8.27
C GLY A 452 48.05 -9.76 9.27
N GLY A 453 47.11 -9.26 10.07
CA GLY A 453 47.32 -8.15 11.02
C GLY A 453 46.85 -6.79 10.48
N ASP A 454 46.50 -6.70 9.21
CA ASP A 454 45.95 -5.47 8.61
C ASP A 454 44.58 -5.11 9.23
N THR A 455 44.33 -3.82 9.39
CA THR A 455 43.03 -3.31 9.79
C THR A 455 42.45 -2.43 8.69
N VAL A 456 41.16 -2.53 8.45
CA VAL A 456 40.40 -1.72 7.48
C VAL A 456 39.21 -1.10 8.20
N THR A 457 39.06 0.20 8.09
CA THR A 457 37.90 0.92 8.65
C THR A 457 36.82 1.01 7.57
N ILE A 458 35.64 0.49 7.87
CA ILE A 458 34.45 0.58 7.04
C ILE A 458 33.58 1.69 7.64
N THR A 459 33.25 2.70 6.85
CA THR A 459 32.48 3.87 7.30
C THR A 459 31.11 3.87 6.66
N ALA A 460 30.07 4.00 7.50
CA ALA A 460 28.71 4.31 7.09
C ALA A 460 28.46 5.80 7.24
N THR A 461 28.01 6.47 6.17
CA THR A 461 27.69 7.89 6.16
C THR A 461 26.21 8.07 5.83
N SER A 462 25.47 8.85 6.62
CA SER A 462 24.08 9.14 6.32
C SER A 462 23.95 9.91 5.01
N VAL A 463 23.04 9.46 4.14
CA VAL A 463 22.70 10.16 2.89
C VAL A 463 22.00 11.49 3.16
N ALA A 464 21.21 11.57 4.24
CA ALA A 464 20.47 12.78 4.60
C ALA A 464 21.34 13.85 5.27
N ASP A 465 22.36 13.44 6.02
CA ASP A 465 23.32 14.33 6.71
C ASP A 465 24.70 13.69 6.70
N SER A 466 25.55 14.13 5.78
CA SER A 466 26.91 13.61 5.61
C SER A 466 27.85 13.88 6.80
N THR A 467 27.45 14.72 7.77
CA THR A 467 28.20 14.93 9.00
C THR A 467 28.01 13.82 10.02
N LYS A 468 27.00 12.97 9.83
CA LYS A 468 26.67 11.83 10.71
C LYS A 468 27.21 10.55 10.11
N THR A 469 28.25 10.03 10.74
CA THR A 469 28.97 8.82 10.33
C THR A 469 29.23 7.92 11.52
N ASP A 470 29.40 6.64 11.26
CA ASP A 470 29.93 5.69 12.22
C ASP A 470 30.75 4.60 11.50
N THR A 471 31.55 3.84 12.24
CA THR A 471 32.57 2.97 11.65
C THR A 471 32.60 1.58 12.26
N CYS A 472 32.92 0.59 11.42
CA CYS A 472 33.34 -0.75 11.85
C CYS A 472 34.83 -0.93 11.54
N VAL A 473 35.62 -1.36 12.51
CA VAL A 473 37.02 -1.73 12.30
C VAL A 473 37.12 -3.22 12.06
N VAL A 474 37.50 -3.59 10.82
CA VAL A 474 37.69 -4.99 10.42
C VAL A 474 39.17 -5.33 10.51
N THR A 475 39.51 -6.26 11.39
CA THR A 475 40.86 -6.81 11.54
C THR A 475 40.99 -8.10 10.72
N ILE A 476 41.93 -8.11 9.80
CA ILE A 476 42.23 -9.28 8.95
C ILE A 476 43.30 -10.10 9.68
N GLY A 477 42.88 -11.23 10.26
CA GLY A 477 43.77 -12.11 11.04
C GLY A 477 44.84 -12.78 10.22
N THR A 478 45.85 -13.36 10.86
CA THR A 478 46.78 -14.26 10.21
C THR A 478 46.05 -15.57 9.84
N ALA A 479 46.21 -16.03 8.60
CA ALA A 479 45.68 -17.33 8.22
C ALA A 479 46.22 -18.40 9.18
N THR A 480 45.34 -19.05 9.95
CA THR A 480 45.70 -20.26 10.69
C THR A 480 45.97 -21.35 9.68
N VAL A 481 47.23 -21.60 9.43
CA VAL A 481 47.67 -22.79 8.68
C VAL A 481 47.21 -23.97 9.54
N GLY A 482 46.12 -24.62 9.17
CA GLY A 482 45.70 -25.87 9.78
C GLY A 482 46.80 -26.87 9.57
N GLY A 483 47.56 -27.14 10.67
CA GLY A 483 48.51 -28.22 10.70
C GLY A 483 47.73 -29.53 10.61
N GLY A 484 47.73 -30.12 9.40
CA GLY A 484 47.34 -31.52 9.23
C GLY A 484 48.36 -32.37 9.96
N SER A 485 47.90 -33.15 10.92
CA SER A 485 48.57 -34.35 11.42
C SER A 485 47.66 -35.53 11.18
#